data_c07e1767992ea4b57833601cc2c9bb8e
#
_entry.id   c07e1767992ea4b57833601cc2c9bb8e
#
_cell.length_a   1.000
_cell.length_b   1.000
_cell.length_c   1.000
_cell.angle_alpha   90.00
_cell.angle_beta   90.00
_cell.angle_gamma   90.00
#
_symmetry.space_group_name_H-M   'P 1'
#
loop_
_entity.id
_entity.type
_entity.pdbx_description
1 polymer ?
#
loop_
_entity_poly.entity_id
_entity_poly.type
_entity_poly.pdbx_seq_one_letter_code
_entity_poly.pdbx_strand_id
1 'polypeptide(L)'
;MKHFTLDPHMTASVGGAFYPTGHTIVMFPDPKDASAVGHQLLEDGFSGDEIYLIPPQVLLQQITPTVREADSPLPSAGTDAATVRAYTKLAREGHTALLVKTKNEATANRLMEHVRTVPFSIAQRYRMLVIEDL
;
A
#
# COMPACT_ATOMS: atom_id res chain seq x y z
N MET A 1 0.09 -6.72 13.90
CA MET A 1 0.04 -5.63 12.91
C MET A 1 0.37 -4.31 13.59
N LYS A 2 1.08 -3.47 12.90
CA LYS A 2 1.49 -2.15 13.40
C LYS A 2 0.55 -1.04 12.94
N HIS A 3 0.48 0.02 13.73
CA HIS A 3 -0.08 1.28 13.27
C HIS A 3 0.88 1.92 12.28
N PHE A 4 0.33 2.48 11.21
CA PHE A 4 1.15 3.10 10.17
C PHE A 4 1.59 4.50 10.59
N THR A 5 2.88 4.77 10.44
CA THR A 5 3.47 6.11 10.49
C THR A 5 4.39 6.23 9.31
N LEU A 6 4.23 7.31 8.53
CA LEU A 6 5.06 7.54 7.35
C LEU A 6 6.52 7.75 7.77
N ASP A 7 7.39 6.95 7.15
CA ASP A 7 8.83 7.00 7.34
C ASP A 7 9.45 7.68 6.10
N PRO A 8 10.48 8.52 6.25
CA PRO A 8 11.16 9.13 5.09
C PRO A 8 11.66 8.12 4.06
N HIS A 9 11.99 6.89 4.47
CA HIS A 9 12.38 5.82 3.56
C HIS A 9 11.23 5.31 2.68
N MET A 10 10.00 5.69 3.00
CA MET A 10 8.80 5.32 2.25
C MET A 10 8.39 6.40 1.25
N THR A 11 9.28 7.33 0.93
CA THR A 11 9.01 8.39 -0.06
C THR A 11 10.06 8.34 -1.17
N ALA A 12 9.63 8.69 -2.38
CA ALA A 12 10.53 8.75 -3.53
C ALA A 12 11.58 9.82 -3.32
N SER A 13 12.81 9.53 -3.73
CA SER A 13 13.93 10.48 -3.62
C SER A 13 13.75 11.70 -4.50
N VAL A 14 12.97 11.58 -5.57
CA VAL A 14 12.60 12.69 -6.45
C VAL A 14 11.09 12.90 -6.34
N GLY A 15 10.67 14.10 -5.96
CA GLY A 15 9.26 14.46 -5.83
C GLY A 15 8.61 14.11 -4.51
N GLY A 16 9.18 13.20 -3.73
CA GLY A 16 8.72 12.89 -2.37
C GLY A 16 7.41 12.10 -2.27
N ALA A 17 6.85 11.61 -3.37
CA ALA A 17 5.64 10.82 -3.33
C ALA A 17 5.85 9.52 -2.55
N PHE A 18 4.79 9.03 -1.88
CA PHE A 18 4.82 7.75 -1.20
C PHE A 18 5.33 6.66 -2.14
N TYR A 19 6.41 5.99 -1.72
CA TYR A 19 7.05 4.93 -2.49
C TYR A 19 7.74 3.94 -1.54
N PRO A 20 6.98 3.00 -0.96
CA PRO A 20 7.52 2.06 0.04
C PRO A 20 8.23 0.89 -0.64
N THR A 21 9.45 1.12 -1.14
CA THR A 21 10.26 0.07 -1.77
C THR A 21 10.38 -1.15 -0.85
N GLY A 22 10.25 -2.33 -1.43
CA GLY A 22 10.33 -3.58 -0.68
C GLY A 22 9.03 -3.97 0.03
N HIS A 23 7.95 -3.26 -0.26
CA HIS A 23 6.63 -3.51 0.32
C HIS A 23 5.57 -3.68 -0.77
N THR A 24 4.50 -4.35 -0.39
CA THR A 24 3.28 -4.45 -1.20
C THR A 24 2.15 -3.77 -0.46
N ILE A 25 1.40 -2.92 -1.15
CA ILE A 25 0.18 -2.33 -0.62
C ILE A 25 -1.03 -3.03 -1.23
N VAL A 26 -1.99 -3.38 -0.39
CA VAL A 26 -3.27 -3.96 -0.83
C VAL A 26 -4.39 -3.17 -0.20
N MET A 27 -5.42 -2.85 -0.97
CA MET A 27 -6.60 -2.16 -0.43
C MET A 27 -7.84 -3.02 -0.56
N PHE A 28 -8.68 -2.94 0.46
CA PHE A 28 -9.88 -3.76 0.60
C PHE A 28 -11.09 -2.86 0.78
N PRO A 29 -12.21 -3.13 0.07
CA PRO A 29 -13.46 -2.41 0.31
C PRO A 29 -13.98 -2.57 1.74
N ASP A 30 -13.76 -3.74 2.34
CA ASP A 30 -14.25 -4.05 3.69
C ASP A 30 -13.07 -4.08 4.68
N PRO A 31 -13.09 -3.24 5.73
CA PRO A 31 -12.04 -3.26 6.75
C PRO A 31 -11.92 -4.59 7.50
N LYS A 32 -13.02 -5.36 7.57
CA LYS A 32 -12.99 -6.69 8.18
C LYS A 32 -12.13 -7.66 7.38
N ASP A 33 -12.18 -7.55 6.06
CA ASP A 33 -11.37 -8.39 5.18
C ASP A 33 -9.89 -8.04 5.31
N ALA A 34 -9.57 -6.76 5.41
CA ALA A 34 -8.19 -6.30 5.65
C ALA A 34 -7.64 -6.91 6.95
N SER A 35 -8.41 -6.81 8.04
CA SER A 35 -8.03 -7.39 9.34
C SER A 35 -7.86 -8.90 9.26
N ALA A 36 -8.80 -9.59 8.61
CA ALA A 36 -8.76 -11.04 8.48
C ALA A 36 -7.51 -11.50 7.73
N VAL A 37 -7.20 -10.85 6.61
CA VAL A 37 -5.98 -11.15 5.84
C VAL A 37 -4.74 -10.89 6.68
N GLY A 38 -4.69 -9.78 7.40
CA GLY A 38 -3.57 -9.46 8.29
C GLY A 38 -3.34 -10.56 9.34
N HIS A 39 -4.40 -11.05 9.96
CA HIS A 39 -4.28 -12.15 10.93
C HIS A 39 -3.84 -13.46 10.29
N GLN A 40 -4.33 -13.77 9.08
CA GLN A 40 -3.90 -14.95 8.34
C GLN A 40 -2.40 -14.88 8.00
N LEU A 41 -1.90 -13.70 7.66
CA LEU A 41 -0.47 -13.50 7.40
C LEU A 41 0.37 -13.78 8.66
N LEU A 42 -0.09 -13.32 9.82
CA LEU A 42 0.59 -13.62 11.09
C LEU A 42 0.63 -15.12 11.36
N GLU A 43 -0.47 -15.82 11.13
CA GLU A 43 -0.54 -17.28 11.28
C GLU A 43 0.38 -18.01 10.28
N ASP A 44 0.58 -17.43 9.11
CA ASP A 44 1.47 -17.97 8.07
C ASP A 44 2.94 -17.61 8.29
N GLY A 45 3.28 -16.99 9.40
CA GLY A 45 4.66 -16.73 9.78
C GLY A 45 5.18 -15.33 9.43
N PHE A 46 4.36 -14.45 8.87
CA PHE A 46 4.76 -13.05 8.69
C PHE A 46 4.89 -12.40 10.07
N SER A 47 5.92 -11.56 10.24
CA SER A 47 6.10 -10.83 11.50
C SER A 47 5.10 -9.68 11.60
N GLY A 48 4.58 -9.45 12.81
CA GLY A 48 3.75 -8.27 13.07
C GLY A 48 4.43 -6.96 12.75
N ASP A 49 5.76 -6.93 12.82
CA ASP A 49 6.57 -5.76 12.46
C ASP A 49 6.63 -5.51 10.95
N GLU A 50 6.21 -6.47 10.15
CA GLU A 50 6.24 -6.40 8.70
C GLU A 50 4.88 -6.05 8.08
N ILE A 51 3.85 -5.89 8.92
CA ILE A 51 2.49 -5.64 8.46
C ILE A 51 1.97 -4.36 9.10
N TYR A 52 1.58 -3.40 8.27
CA TYR A 52 0.90 -2.18 8.71
C TYR A 52 -0.55 -2.21 8.28
N LEU A 53 -1.45 -1.97 9.21
CA LEU A 53 -2.87 -1.72 8.92
C LEU A 53 -3.04 -0.21 8.74
N ILE A 54 -3.59 0.20 7.61
CA ILE A 54 -3.75 1.61 7.27
C ILE A 54 -5.24 1.90 7.05
N PRO A 55 -5.94 2.39 8.08
CA PRO A 55 -7.32 2.84 7.91
C PRO A 55 -7.39 4.00 6.91
N PRO A 56 -8.56 4.23 6.27
CA PRO A 56 -8.68 5.29 5.26
C PRO A 56 -8.29 6.67 5.79
N GLN A 57 -8.64 7.01 7.03
CA GLN A 57 -8.27 8.30 7.62
C GLN A 57 -6.76 8.49 7.70
N VAL A 58 -6.04 7.43 8.05
CA VAL A 58 -4.57 7.47 8.18
C VAL A 58 -3.93 7.64 6.81
N LEU A 59 -4.44 6.93 5.81
CA LEU A 59 -3.95 7.08 4.43
C LEU A 59 -4.13 8.53 3.95
N LEU A 60 -5.31 9.11 4.19
CA LEU A 60 -5.61 10.47 3.79
C LEU A 60 -4.77 11.50 4.54
N GLN A 61 -4.40 11.22 5.78
CA GLN A 61 -3.59 12.14 6.61
C GLN A 61 -2.10 12.05 6.29
N GLN A 62 -1.59 10.87 5.96
CA GLN A 62 -0.15 10.66 5.87
C GLN A 62 0.35 10.37 4.45
N ILE A 63 -0.38 9.61 3.67
CA ILE A 63 0.05 9.22 2.32
C ILE A 63 -0.39 10.23 1.27
N THR A 64 -1.66 10.61 1.30
CA THR A 64 -2.23 11.58 0.36
C THR A 64 -1.42 12.88 0.26
N PRO A 65 -0.96 13.49 1.39
CA PRO A 65 -0.21 14.74 1.30
C PRO A 65 1.18 14.62 0.67
N THR A 66 1.68 13.43 0.41
CA THR A 66 2.96 13.25 -0.28
C THR A 66 2.88 13.67 -1.75
N VAL A 67 1.67 13.86 -2.27
CA VAL A 67 1.42 14.29 -3.64
C VAL A 67 0.50 15.50 -3.62
N ARG A 68 0.88 16.56 -4.35
CA ARG A 68 0.05 17.77 -4.50
C ARG A 68 -0.80 17.63 -5.75
N GLU A 69 -2.05 18.11 -5.69
CA GLU A 69 -2.90 18.16 -6.88
C GLU A 69 -2.30 19.04 -7.97
N ALA A 70 -1.58 20.09 -7.58
CA ALA A 70 -0.90 21.01 -8.49
C ALA A 70 0.27 20.35 -9.23
N ASP A 71 0.79 19.26 -8.75
CA ASP A 71 1.92 18.55 -9.37
C ASP A 71 1.43 17.61 -10.49
N SER A 72 0.19 17.74 -10.87
CA SER A 72 -0.53 16.82 -11.75
C SER A 72 -0.46 17.07 -13.27
N PRO A 73 0.25 18.05 -13.82
CA PRO A 73 -0.01 18.36 -15.24
C PRO A 73 0.83 17.59 -16.25
N LEU A 74 1.79 16.79 -15.84
CA LEU A 74 2.67 16.11 -16.80
C LEU A 74 2.44 14.60 -16.78
N PRO A 75 1.94 14.00 -17.88
CA PRO A 75 1.70 12.57 -17.95
C PRO A 75 2.93 11.70 -17.64
N SER A 76 4.12 12.25 -17.88
CA SER A 76 5.37 11.51 -17.66
C SER A 76 5.91 11.64 -16.23
N ALA A 77 5.37 12.53 -15.43
CA ALA A 77 5.90 12.78 -14.06
C ALA A 77 5.19 11.95 -13.02
N GLY A 78 4.44 10.92 -13.41
CA GLY A 78 3.47 10.68 -12.48
C GLY A 78 3.03 9.30 -12.14
N THR A 79 3.77 8.27 -12.48
CA THR A 79 3.37 6.93 -12.06
C THR A 79 3.24 6.87 -10.53
N ASP A 80 4.20 7.43 -9.80
CA ASP A 80 4.18 7.43 -8.32
C ASP A 80 3.03 8.29 -7.80
N ALA A 81 2.89 9.50 -8.34
CA ALA A 81 1.84 10.42 -7.93
C ALA A 81 0.45 9.92 -8.35
N ALA A 82 0.33 9.37 -9.56
CA ALA A 82 -0.92 8.80 -10.04
C ALA A 82 -1.38 7.64 -9.16
N THR A 83 -0.43 6.83 -8.72
CA THR A 83 -0.71 5.70 -7.83
C THR A 83 -1.22 6.17 -6.48
N VAL A 84 -0.59 7.20 -5.88
CA VAL A 84 -1.06 7.78 -4.62
C VAL A 84 -2.46 8.38 -4.78
N ARG A 85 -2.74 9.01 -5.92
CA ARG A 85 -4.09 9.54 -6.21
C ARG A 85 -5.14 8.42 -6.29
N ALA A 86 -4.77 7.28 -6.86
CA ALA A 86 -5.66 6.12 -6.89
C ALA A 86 -5.95 5.59 -5.48
N TYR A 87 -4.94 5.51 -4.61
CA TYR A 87 -5.15 5.12 -3.22
C TYR A 87 -6.03 6.12 -2.48
N THR A 88 -5.80 7.40 -2.72
CA THR A 88 -6.59 8.48 -2.11
C THR A 88 -8.07 8.35 -2.47
N LYS A 89 -8.35 8.11 -3.75
CA LYS A 89 -9.73 7.89 -4.20
C LYS A 89 -10.38 6.72 -3.48
N LEU A 90 -9.69 5.60 -3.39
CA LEU A 90 -10.20 4.41 -2.70
C LEU A 90 -10.39 4.66 -1.21
N ALA A 91 -9.46 5.37 -0.57
CA ALA A 91 -9.58 5.72 0.84
C ALA A 91 -10.79 6.62 1.11
N ARG A 92 -11.06 7.56 0.21
CA ARG A 92 -12.28 8.40 0.30
C ARG A 92 -13.55 7.59 0.17
N GLU A 93 -13.49 6.45 -0.48
CA GLU A 93 -14.60 5.49 -0.60
C GLU A 93 -14.66 4.52 0.60
N GLY A 94 -13.77 4.67 1.57
CA GLY A 94 -13.74 3.87 2.80
C GLY A 94 -12.87 2.63 2.74
N HIS A 95 -12.06 2.46 1.71
CA HIS A 95 -11.19 1.29 1.59
C HIS A 95 -10.05 1.35 2.60
N THR A 96 -9.72 0.20 3.16
CA THR A 96 -8.64 0.02 4.15
C THR A 96 -7.46 -0.67 3.50
N ALA A 97 -6.24 -0.24 3.83
CA ALA A 97 -5.04 -0.81 3.25
C ALA A 97 -4.28 -1.67 4.25
N LEU A 98 -3.56 -2.66 3.70
CA LEU A 98 -2.44 -3.32 4.35
C LEU A 98 -1.18 -2.98 3.58
N LEU A 99 -0.13 -2.64 4.30
CA LEU A 99 1.22 -2.48 3.74
C LEU A 99 2.09 -3.57 4.34
N VAL A 100 2.60 -4.46 3.49
CA VAL A 100 3.29 -5.67 3.92
C VAL A 100 4.69 -5.71 3.31
N LYS A 101 5.69 -5.98 4.13
CA LYS A 101 7.06 -6.16 3.64
C LYS A 101 7.14 -7.41 2.79
N THR A 102 7.58 -7.26 1.55
CA THR A 102 7.71 -8.35 0.57
C THR A 102 9.09 -8.26 -0.08
N LYS A 103 10.06 -8.97 0.49
CA LYS A 103 11.46 -8.91 0.07
C LYS A 103 11.68 -9.43 -1.35
N ASN A 104 10.85 -10.37 -1.78
CA ASN A 104 11.03 -11.08 -3.04
C ASN A 104 9.68 -11.54 -3.58
N GLU A 105 9.72 -12.09 -4.79
CA GLU A 105 8.52 -12.56 -5.46
C GLU A 105 7.80 -13.68 -4.69
N ALA A 106 8.56 -14.59 -4.07
CA ALA A 106 7.97 -15.67 -3.30
C ALA A 106 7.14 -15.17 -2.12
N THR A 107 7.63 -14.15 -1.41
CA THR A 107 6.89 -13.53 -0.30
C THR A 107 5.64 -12.81 -0.81
N ALA A 108 5.77 -12.10 -1.93
CA ALA A 108 4.62 -11.44 -2.55
C ALA A 108 3.54 -12.45 -2.99
N ASN A 109 3.97 -13.59 -3.53
CA ASN A 109 3.03 -14.65 -3.92
C ASN A 109 2.31 -15.25 -2.71
N ARG A 110 3.02 -15.45 -1.60
CA ARG A 110 2.40 -15.92 -0.34
C ARG A 110 1.37 -14.92 0.18
N LEU A 111 1.69 -13.63 0.14
CA LEU A 111 0.73 -12.58 0.49
C LEU A 111 -0.52 -12.69 -0.38
N MET A 112 -0.34 -12.79 -1.68
CA MET A 112 -1.48 -12.79 -2.62
C MET A 112 -2.35 -14.04 -2.50
N GLU A 113 -1.82 -15.16 -2.05
CA GLU A 113 -2.63 -16.36 -1.76
C GLU A 113 -3.71 -16.06 -0.72
N HIS A 114 -3.39 -15.26 0.29
CA HIS A 114 -4.35 -14.83 1.31
C HIS A 114 -5.28 -13.73 0.78
N VAL A 115 -4.71 -12.76 0.08
CA VAL A 115 -5.48 -11.61 -0.46
C VAL A 115 -6.59 -12.07 -1.40
N ARG A 116 -6.29 -13.04 -2.26
CA ARG A 116 -7.24 -13.51 -3.28
C ARG A 116 -8.43 -14.29 -2.72
N THR A 117 -8.44 -14.57 -1.43
CA THR A 117 -9.58 -15.24 -0.78
C THR A 117 -10.72 -14.27 -0.46
N VAL A 118 -10.49 -12.97 -0.56
CA VAL A 118 -11.48 -11.93 -0.27
C VAL A 118 -11.47 -10.87 -1.38
N PRO A 119 -12.54 -10.06 -1.50
CA PRO A 119 -12.51 -8.93 -2.44
C PRO A 119 -11.42 -7.92 -2.07
N PHE A 120 -10.65 -7.50 -3.06
CA PHE A 120 -9.69 -6.43 -2.91
C PHE A 120 -9.74 -5.51 -4.14
N SER A 121 -9.38 -4.24 -3.94
CA SER A 121 -9.53 -3.23 -4.99
C SER A 121 -8.22 -2.97 -5.75
N ILE A 122 -7.08 -3.10 -5.07
CA ILE A 122 -5.76 -2.89 -5.69
C ILE A 122 -4.71 -3.67 -4.89
N ALA A 123 -3.70 -4.16 -5.60
CA ALA A 123 -2.53 -4.80 -4.98
C ALA A 123 -1.32 -4.44 -5.82
N GLN A 124 -0.35 -3.75 -5.21
CA GLN A 124 0.82 -3.24 -5.93
C GLN A 124 2.08 -3.45 -5.10
N ARG A 125 3.08 -4.04 -5.74
CA ARG A 125 4.40 -4.25 -5.15
C ARG A 125 5.37 -3.17 -5.62
N TYR A 126 6.02 -2.53 -4.67
CA TYR A 126 7.01 -1.49 -4.93
C TYR A 126 8.40 -2.10 -5.02
N ARG A 127 8.94 -2.09 -6.21
CA ARG A 127 10.34 -2.46 -6.47
C ARG A 127 11.13 -1.18 -6.70
N MET A 128 12.46 -1.27 -6.78
CA MET A 128 13.33 -0.09 -6.82
C MET A 128 12.91 0.96 -7.86
N LEU A 129 12.55 0.55 -9.07
CA LEU A 129 12.17 1.48 -10.16
C LEU A 129 10.84 1.12 -10.81
N VAL A 130 10.09 0.21 -10.21
CA VAL A 130 8.86 -0.33 -10.82
C VAL A 130 7.82 -0.57 -9.76
N ILE A 131 6.60 -0.12 -10.03
CA ILE A 131 5.41 -0.50 -9.27
C ILE A 131 4.72 -1.61 -10.07
N GLU A 132 4.62 -2.77 -9.46
CA GLU A 132 4.11 -3.97 -10.13
C GLU A 132 2.70 -4.29 -9.66
N ASP A 133 1.75 -4.39 -10.61
CA ASP A 133 0.41 -4.85 -10.29
C ASP A 133 0.41 -6.35 -10.04
N LEU A 134 -0.16 -6.74 -8.93
CA LEU A 134 -0.27 -8.16 -8.53
C LEU A 134 -1.73 -8.70 -8.74
#